data_a0d602ab3430b3904cc522bdb8be0f4a
#
_entry.id   a0d602ab3430b3904cc522bdb8be0f4a
#
_cell.length_a   1.000
_cell.length_b   1.000
_cell.length_c   1.000
_cell.angle_alpha   90.00
_cell.angle_beta   90.00
_cell.angle_gamma   90.00
#
_symmetry.space_group_name_H-M   'P 1'
#
loop_
_entity.id
_entity.type
_entity.pdbx_description
1 polymer ?
#
loop_
_entity_poly.entity_id
_entity_poly.type
_entity_poly.pdbx_seq_one_letter_code
_entity_poly.pdbx_strand_id
1 'polypeptide(L)'
;MKGQTQTLHYLRDQGHAWDEVTCKGAAFGGQLEMLKWLRSKGVPWDERSCEGAADRGHLDVLKWARSHGCPWDESACAGAAFGGHLEILKWLRSEGCPWDEGTCSMAAMGIGDEILKWLRSQDPPCPWDYSTPDAAAFSGNVFALEYAVENGCDFDPDACMDEAEENDDGSEGYEWVMTFLDKYL
;
A
#
# COMPACT_ATOMS: atom_id res chain seq x y z
N MET A 1 -1.72 14.72 -23.06
CA MET A 1 -1.24 15.87 -22.27
C MET A 1 -2.00 17.17 -22.51
N LYS A 2 -2.10 17.71 -23.73
CA LYS A 2 -2.77 19.02 -23.94
C LYS A 2 -4.21 19.09 -23.39
N GLY A 3 -5.01 18.03 -23.51
CA GLY A 3 -6.37 18.00 -22.98
C GLY A 3 -6.46 18.00 -21.45
N GLN A 4 -5.59 17.22 -20.79
CA GLN A 4 -5.58 17.12 -19.31
C GLN A 4 -5.12 18.42 -18.65
N THR A 5 -4.12 19.10 -19.22
CA THR A 5 -3.67 20.41 -18.71
C THR A 5 -4.74 21.48 -18.92
N GLN A 6 -5.47 21.46 -20.03
CA GLN A 6 -6.60 22.38 -20.26
C GLN A 6 -7.72 22.17 -19.23
N THR A 7 -8.04 20.91 -18.90
CA THR A 7 -9.05 20.59 -17.86
C THR A 7 -8.61 21.10 -16.49
N LEU A 8 -7.33 20.92 -16.12
CA LEU A 8 -6.81 21.46 -14.84
C LEU A 8 -6.82 22.98 -14.81
N HIS A 9 -6.46 23.66 -15.88
CA HIS A 9 -6.57 25.12 -15.95
C HIS A 9 -8.03 25.57 -15.78
N TYR A 10 -8.96 24.93 -16.48
CA TYR A 10 -10.38 25.22 -16.35
C TYR A 10 -10.87 25.04 -14.90
N LEU A 11 -10.51 23.94 -14.24
CA LEU A 11 -10.87 23.68 -12.84
C LEU A 11 -10.30 24.75 -11.89
N ARG A 12 -9.05 25.19 -12.12
CA ARG A 12 -8.45 26.27 -11.35
C ARG A 12 -9.20 27.60 -11.53
N ASP A 13 -9.58 27.92 -12.77
CA ASP A 13 -10.35 29.11 -13.08
C ASP A 13 -11.75 29.12 -12.45
N GLN A 14 -12.27 27.90 -12.16
CA GLN A 14 -13.50 27.69 -11.38
C GLN A 14 -13.28 27.72 -9.84
N GLY A 15 -12.06 28.06 -9.38
CA GLY A 15 -11.74 28.20 -7.96
C GLY A 15 -11.27 26.91 -7.26
N HIS A 16 -11.01 25.82 -8.00
CA HIS A 16 -10.41 24.63 -7.41
C HIS A 16 -8.92 24.87 -7.14
N ALA A 17 -8.52 24.73 -5.88
CA ALA A 17 -7.12 24.82 -5.48
C ALA A 17 -6.30 23.67 -6.06
N TRP A 18 -5.06 23.97 -6.45
CA TRP A 18 -4.07 22.93 -6.69
C TRP A 18 -3.24 22.75 -5.42
N ASP A 19 -3.38 21.61 -4.83
CA ASP A 19 -2.79 21.25 -3.54
C ASP A 19 -2.05 19.91 -3.62
N GLU A 20 -1.66 19.37 -2.48
CA GLU A 20 -0.98 18.06 -2.37
C GLU A 20 -1.81 16.92 -2.97
N VAL A 21 -3.16 16.99 -2.85
CA VAL A 21 -4.07 15.97 -3.41
C VAL A 21 -3.97 15.92 -4.94
N THR A 22 -3.73 17.07 -5.58
CA THR A 22 -3.55 17.14 -7.04
C THR A 22 -2.27 16.40 -7.47
N CYS A 23 -1.18 16.58 -6.74
CA CYS A 23 0.07 15.83 -7.00
C CYS A 23 -0.08 14.34 -6.66
N LYS A 24 -0.74 13.99 -5.54
CA LYS A 24 -1.08 12.60 -5.21
C LYS A 24 -1.86 11.94 -6.36
N GLY A 25 -2.91 12.60 -6.88
CA GLY A 25 -3.71 12.07 -7.99
C GLY A 25 -2.90 11.82 -9.27
N ALA A 26 -1.99 12.72 -9.62
CA ALA A 26 -1.10 12.55 -10.76
C ALA A 26 -0.11 11.39 -10.55
N ALA A 27 0.43 11.25 -9.35
CA ALA A 27 1.36 10.18 -8.99
C ALA A 27 0.66 8.81 -8.97
N PHE A 28 -0.51 8.72 -8.35
CA PHE A 28 -1.36 7.53 -8.30
C PHE A 28 -1.80 7.06 -9.70
N GLY A 29 -2.05 8.01 -10.61
CA GLY A 29 -2.38 7.71 -12.00
C GLY A 29 -1.17 7.44 -12.92
N GLY A 30 0.05 7.40 -12.42
CA GLY A 30 1.27 7.18 -13.20
C GLY A 30 1.60 8.30 -14.20
N GLN A 31 1.07 9.48 -13.96
CA GLN A 31 1.13 10.59 -14.93
C GLN A 31 2.37 11.45 -14.72
N LEU A 32 3.55 10.88 -15.01
CA LEU A 32 4.85 11.52 -14.77
C LEU A 32 4.95 12.95 -15.35
N GLU A 33 4.54 13.13 -16.60
CA GLU A 33 4.61 14.45 -17.24
C GLU A 33 3.63 15.46 -16.66
N MET A 34 2.48 14.99 -16.15
CA MET A 34 1.56 15.81 -15.41
C MET A 34 2.15 16.25 -14.07
N LEU A 35 2.73 15.30 -13.34
CA LEU A 35 3.40 15.59 -12.06
C LEU A 35 4.54 16.60 -12.23
N LYS A 36 5.38 16.42 -13.25
CA LYS A 36 6.43 17.39 -13.62
C LYS A 36 5.87 18.78 -13.88
N TRP A 37 4.79 18.86 -14.63
CA TRP A 37 4.14 20.12 -14.95
C TRP A 37 3.55 20.79 -13.69
N LEU A 38 2.84 20.03 -12.84
CA LEU A 38 2.31 20.55 -11.57
C LEU A 38 3.44 21.13 -10.70
N ARG A 39 4.55 20.42 -10.57
CA ARG A 39 5.72 20.89 -9.82
C ARG A 39 6.36 22.13 -10.42
N SER A 40 6.40 22.26 -11.75
CA SER A 40 6.85 23.49 -12.43
C SER A 40 5.98 24.71 -12.15
N LYS A 41 4.73 24.48 -11.72
CA LYS A 41 3.78 25.54 -11.29
C LYS A 41 3.81 25.78 -9.78
N GLY A 42 4.70 25.11 -9.04
CA GLY A 42 4.84 25.27 -7.60
C GLY A 42 3.74 24.57 -6.79
N VAL A 43 2.97 23.66 -7.39
CA VAL A 43 1.95 22.88 -6.66
C VAL A 43 2.62 22.05 -5.58
N PRO A 44 2.20 22.14 -4.31
CA PRO A 44 2.81 21.36 -3.24
C PRO A 44 2.58 19.86 -3.41
N TRP A 45 3.41 19.07 -2.79
CA TRP A 45 3.29 17.64 -2.62
C TRP A 45 3.71 17.21 -1.22
N ASP A 46 3.33 16.02 -0.84
CA ASP A 46 3.66 15.38 0.43
C ASP A 46 3.98 13.88 0.23
N GLU A 47 4.17 13.13 1.32
CA GLU A 47 4.45 11.70 1.35
C GLU A 47 3.41 10.87 0.58
N ARG A 48 2.14 11.29 0.58
CA ARG A 48 1.05 10.62 -0.14
C ARG A 48 1.26 10.54 -1.65
N SER A 49 2.10 11.41 -2.22
CA SER A 49 2.47 11.33 -3.64
C SER A 49 3.39 10.13 -3.91
N CYS A 50 4.32 9.83 -3.00
CA CYS A 50 5.16 8.64 -3.08
C CYS A 50 4.37 7.37 -2.78
N GLU A 51 3.53 7.38 -1.74
CA GLU A 51 2.60 6.30 -1.41
C GLU A 51 1.75 5.91 -2.62
N GLY A 52 1.05 6.89 -3.24
CA GLY A 52 0.17 6.62 -4.37
C GLY A 52 0.89 6.06 -5.60
N ALA A 53 2.11 6.53 -5.89
CA ALA A 53 2.92 5.97 -6.96
C ALA A 53 3.37 4.53 -6.65
N ALA A 54 3.71 4.25 -5.39
CA ALA A 54 4.13 2.93 -4.94
C ALA A 54 2.98 1.92 -4.96
N ASP A 55 1.79 2.29 -4.45
CA ASP A 55 0.57 1.49 -4.46
C ASP A 55 0.15 1.05 -5.87
N ARG A 56 0.37 1.91 -6.86
CA ARG A 56 -0.04 1.65 -8.26
C ARG A 56 1.08 1.14 -9.17
N GLY A 57 2.25 0.85 -8.65
CA GLY A 57 3.31 0.25 -9.43
C GLY A 57 4.09 1.22 -10.32
N HIS A 58 4.00 2.52 -10.08
CA HIS A 58 4.61 3.55 -10.93
C HIS A 58 6.03 3.89 -10.48
N LEU A 59 6.98 2.98 -10.69
CA LEU A 59 8.36 3.11 -10.25
C LEU A 59 9.07 4.33 -10.86
N ASP A 60 8.78 4.68 -12.10
CA ASP A 60 9.37 5.84 -12.78
C ASP A 60 8.91 7.16 -12.16
N VAL A 61 7.62 7.25 -11.81
CA VAL A 61 7.04 8.40 -11.09
C VAL A 61 7.67 8.50 -9.70
N LEU A 62 7.74 7.38 -8.97
CA LEU A 62 8.30 7.33 -7.63
C LEU A 62 9.77 7.75 -7.60
N LYS A 63 10.59 7.23 -8.52
CA LYS A 63 12.00 7.60 -8.66
C LYS A 63 12.17 9.08 -8.99
N TRP A 64 11.36 9.60 -9.91
CA TRP A 64 11.42 11.00 -10.27
C TRP A 64 10.98 11.89 -9.09
N ALA A 65 9.88 11.57 -8.42
CA ALA A 65 9.39 12.32 -7.27
C ALA A 65 10.47 12.38 -6.17
N ARG A 66 11.06 11.25 -5.82
CA ARG A 66 12.12 11.17 -4.81
C ARG A 66 13.35 12.00 -5.17
N SER A 67 13.82 11.91 -6.43
CA SER A 67 14.98 12.69 -6.89
C SER A 67 14.75 14.21 -6.91
N HIS A 68 13.49 14.64 -6.85
CA HIS A 68 13.08 16.06 -6.80
C HIS A 68 12.58 16.49 -5.41
N GLY A 69 12.90 15.70 -4.36
CA GLY A 69 12.67 16.08 -2.98
C GLY A 69 11.25 15.83 -2.47
N CYS A 70 10.47 14.95 -3.12
CA CYS A 70 9.22 14.48 -2.53
C CYS A 70 9.51 13.74 -1.23
N PRO A 71 8.88 14.09 -0.10
CA PRO A 71 9.02 13.31 1.11
C PRO A 71 8.39 11.93 0.94
N TRP A 72 8.82 11.00 1.75
CA TRP A 72 8.21 9.70 1.96
C TRP A 72 8.35 9.26 3.41
N ASP A 73 7.51 8.35 3.81
CA ASP A 73 7.51 7.67 5.10
C ASP A 73 7.20 6.17 4.90
N GLU A 74 6.85 5.46 5.95
CA GLU A 74 6.46 4.05 5.92
C GLU A 74 5.27 3.75 4.99
N SER A 75 4.39 4.72 4.75
CA SER A 75 3.24 4.56 3.86
C SER A 75 3.63 4.20 2.42
N ALA A 76 4.79 4.63 1.94
CA ALA A 76 5.27 4.25 0.62
C ALA A 76 5.62 2.75 0.54
N CYS A 77 6.22 2.17 1.59
CA CYS A 77 6.45 0.73 1.69
C CYS A 77 5.13 -0.04 1.84
N ALA A 78 4.22 0.46 2.67
CA ALA A 78 2.90 -0.12 2.88
C ALA A 78 2.06 -0.12 1.59
N GLY A 79 2.06 0.98 0.83
CA GLY A 79 1.40 1.08 -0.46
C GLY A 79 1.96 0.09 -1.49
N ALA A 80 3.29 -0.01 -1.60
CA ALA A 80 3.92 -0.99 -2.49
C ALA A 80 3.57 -2.43 -2.10
N ALA A 81 3.48 -2.71 -0.80
CA ALA A 81 3.11 -4.02 -0.28
C ALA A 81 1.64 -4.36 -0.60
N PHE A 82 0.72 -3.43 -0.35
CA PHE A 82 -0.70 -3.58 -0.67
C PHE A 82 -0.95 -3.78 -2.17
N GLY A 83 -0.28 -2.99 -3.02
CA GLY A 83 -0.41 -3.07 -4.47
C GLY A 83 0.26 -4.31 -5.10
N GLY A 84 0.96 -5.15 -4.33
CA GLY A 84 1.63 -6.33 -4.87
C GLY A 84 2.96 -6.04 -5.59
N HIS A 85 3.58 -4.89 -5.35
CA HIS A 85 4.72 -4.39 -6.12
C HIS A 85 6.07 -4.68 -5.46
N LEU A 86 6.46 -5.95 -5.40
CA LEU A 86 7.67 -6.41 -4.72
C LEU A 86 8.96 -5.68 -5.19
N GLU A 87 9.11 -5.43 -6.48
CA GLU A 87 10.30 -4.74 -7.00
C GLU A 87 10.36 -3.26 -6.58
N ILE A 88 9.22 -2.60 -6.43
CA ILE A 88 9.14 -1.25 -5.86
C ILE A 88 9.51 -1.29 -4.39
N LEU A 89 8.96 -2.23 -3.64
CA LEU A 89 9.26 -2.39 -2.23
C LEU A 89 10.76 -2.65 -1.98
N LYS A 90 11.39 -3.51 -2.78
CA LYS A 90 12.84 -3.74 -2.75
C LYS A 90 13.62 -2.45 -3.04
N TRP A 91 13.20 -1.68 -4.04
CA TRP A 91 13.84 -0.42 -4.37
C TRP A 91 13.67 0.60 -3.23
N LEU A 92 12.46 0.77 -2.68
CA LEU A 92 12.21 1.65 -1.53
C LEU A 92 13.14 1.34 -0.37
N ARG A 93 13.30 0.06 -0.04
CA ARG A 93 14.21 -0.37 1.04
C ARG A 93 15.68 -0.08 0.72
N SER A 94 16.11 -0.29 -0.51
CA SER A 94 17.48 0.01 -0.93
C SER A 94 17.82 1.52 -0.85
N GLU A 95 16.80 2.37 -0.99
CA GLU A 95 16.92 3.83 -0.84
C GLU A 95 16.66 4.33 0.60
N GLY A 96 16.48 3.41 1.56
CA GLY A 96 16.31 3.72 2.97
C GLY A 96 14.92 4.21 3.38
N CYS A 97 13.87 3.90 2.60
CA CYS A 97 12.50 4.16 3.00
C CYS A 97 12.17 3.37 4.28
N PRO A 98 11.60 3.97 5.32
CA PRO A 98 11.19 3.23 6.52
C PRO A 98 10.04 2.27 6.23
N TRP A 99 9.86 1.32 7.12
CA TRP A 99 8.72 0.43 7.22
C TRP A 99 8.37 0.15 8.67
N ASP A 100 7.17 -0.29 8.92
CA ASP A 100 6.62 -0.61 10.23
C ASP A 100 5.70 -1.84 10.18
N GLU A 101 4.97 -2.10 11.27
CA GLU A 101 3.98 -3.18 11.38
C GLU A 101 2.88 -3.04 10.30
N GLY A 102 2.49 -1.81 9.98
CA GLY A 102 1.51 -1.49 8.93
C GLY A 102 1.93 -2.00 7.55
N THR A 103 3.24 -2.08 7.28
CA THR A 103 3.73 -2.65 6.02
C THR A 103 3.41 -4.14 5.89
N CYS A 104 3.55 -4.92 6.97
CA CYS A 104 3.16 -6.33 6.99
C CYS A 104 1.64 -6.51 6.92
N SER A 105 0.88 -5.68 7.63
CA SER A 105 -0.57 -5.66 7.59
C SER A 105 -1.10 -5.37 6.17
N MET A 106 -0.55 -4.37 5.48
CA MET A 106 -0.90 -4.05 4.10
C MET A 106 -0.50 -5.17 3.12
N ALA A 107 0.63 -5.85 3.35
CA ALA A 107 1.00 -7.01 2.56
C ALA A 107 0.02 -8.18 2.74
N ALA A 108 -0.48 -8.38 3.96
CA ALA A 108 -1.46 -9.43 4.28
C ALA A 108 -2.85 -9.15 3.69
N MET A 109 -3.22 -7.86 3.64
CA MET A 109 -4.48 -7.41 2.99
C MET A 109 -4.38 -7.42 1.46
N GLY A 110 -3.17 -7.28 0.91
CA GLY A 110 -2.91 -7.20 -0.53
C GLY A 110 -2.96 -8.54 -1.24
N ILE A 111 -2.60 -8.51 -2.53
CA ILE A 111 -2.59 -9.70 -3.38
C ILE A 111 -1.26 -10.43 -3.20
N GLY A 112 -1.26 -11.49 -2.41
CA GLY A 112 -0.17 -12.45 -2.38
C GLY A 112 0.63 -12.50 -1.08
N ASP A 113 0.94 -13.70 -0.70
CA ASP A 113 1.76 -14.05 0.46
C ASP A 113 3.27 -13.82 0.22
N GLU A 114 3.70 -13.74 -1.04
CA GLU A 114 5.12 -13.58 -1.40
C GLU A 114 5.75 -12.31 -0.80
N ILE A 115 5.01 -11.20 -0.76
CA ILE A 115 5.49 -9.94 -0.19
C ILE A 115 5.66 -10.07 1.31
N LEU A 116 4.66 -10.64 2.01
CA LEU A 116 4.74 -10.87 3.45
C LEU A 116 5.92 -11.79 3.79
N LYS A 117 6.11 -12.87 3.05
CA LYS A 117 7.26 -13.77 3.18
C LYS A 117 8.59 -13.04 2.95
N TRP A 118 8.65 -12.19 1.92
CA TRP A 118 9.86 -11.40 1.65
C TRP A 118 10.15 -10.40 2.78
N LEU A 119 9.15 -9.68 3.27
CA LEU A 119 9.28 -8.73 4.40
C LEU A 119 9.86 -9.42 5.63
N ARG A 120 9.39 -10.62 5.94
CA ARG A 120 9.84 -11.40 7.10
C ARG A 120 11.21 -12.09 6.92
N SER A 121 11.66 -12.24 5.69
CA SER A 121 12.96 -12.81 5.36
C SER A 121 14.13 -11.82 5.44
N GLN A 122 13.86 -10.54 5.65
CA GLN A 122 14.89 -9.50 5.71
C GLN A 122 15.63 -9.50 7.06
N ASP A 123 16.80 -8.84 7.15
CA ASP A 123 17.58 -8.70 8.36
C ASP A 123 17.89 -7.19 8.63
N PRO A 124 17.30 -6.57 9.66
CA PRO A 124 16.23 -7.12 10.51
C PRO A 124 14.92 -7.30 9.74
N PRO A 125 14.07 -8.27 10.12
CA PRO A 125 12.78 -8.48 9.48
C PRO A 125 11.84 -7.28 9.69
N CYS A 126 10.95 -7.03 8.73
CA CYS A 126 9.87 -6.06 8.92
C CYS A 126 9.06 -6.44 10.17
N PRO A 127 8.80 -5.53 11.10
CA PRO A 127 7.99 -5.85 12.26
C PRO A 127 6.56 -6.22 11.84
N TRP A 128 5.91 -7.00 12.67
CA TRP A 128 4.49 -7.31 12.56
C TRP A 128 3.85 -7.44 13.95
N ASP A 129 2.55 -7.33 14.01
CA ASP A 129 1.75 -7.50 15.21
C ASP A 129 0.38 -8.13 14.85
N TYR A 130 -0.55 -8.13 15.81
CA TYR A 130 -1.91 -8.67 15.63
C TYR A 130 -2.67 -8.07 14.43
N SER A 131 -2.33 -6.87 13.97
CA SER A 131 -2.96 -6.24 12.81
C SER A 131 -2.68 -7.00 11.50
N THR A 132 -1.62 -7.80 11.46
CA THR A 132 -1.28 -8.60 10.26
C THR A 132 -2.26 -9.76 10.03
N PRO A 133 -2.53 -10.64 11.00
CA PRO A 133 -3.57 -11.66 10.86
C PRO A 133 -4.99 -11.06 10.72
N ASP A 134 -5.31 -9.98 11.44
CA ASP A 134 -6.61 -9.29 11.29
C ASP A 134 -6.82 -8.80 9.85
N ALA A 135 -5.81 -8.16 9.26
CA ALA A 135 -5.86 -7.70 7.87
C ALA A 135 -6.00 -8.84 6.86
N ALA A 136 -5.36 -9.98 7.13
CA ALA A 136 -5.49 -11.19 6.32
C ALA A 136 -6.93 -11.77 6.40
N ALA A 137 -7.51 -11.82 7.60
CA ALA A 137 -8.89 -12.26 7.81
C ALA A 137 -9.89 -11.29 7.14
N PHE A 138 -9.71 -9.98 7.35
CA PHE A 138 -10.51 -8.94 6.71
C PHE A 138 -10.57 -9.06 5.18
N SER A 139 -9.48 -9.47 4.54
CA SER A 139 -9.39 -9.58 3.07
C SER A 139 -9.66 -10.99 2.52
N GLY A 140 -9.97 -11.96 3.39
CA GLY A 140 -10.14 -13.37 2.97
C GLY A 140 -8.84 -14.03 2.50
N ASN A 141 -7.67 -13.49 2.88
CA ASN A 141 -6.37 -14.01 2.46
C ASN A 141 -5.86 -15.09 3.41
N VAL A 142 -6.37 -16.33 3.25
CA VAL A 142 -5.99 -17.47 4.10
C VAL A 142 -4.48 -17.75 4.07
N PHE A 143 -3.80 -17.55 2.94
CA PHE A 143 -2.36 -17.84 2.84
C PHE A 143 -1.52 -16.90 3.70
N ALA A 144 -1.88 -15.60 3.74
CA ALA A 144 -1.22 -14.64 4.61
C ALA A 144 -1.53 -14.93 6.09
N LEU A 145 -2.78 -15.30 6.41
CA LEU A 145 -3.20 -15.67 7.75
C LEU A 145 -2.44 -16.92 8.26
N GLU A 146 -2.44 -18.00 7.49
CA GLU A 146 -1.69 -19.22 7.81
C GLU A 146 -0.21 -18.92 8.04
N TYR A 147 0.41 -18.17 7.11
CA TYR A 147 1.81 -17.82 7.23
C TYR A 147 2.09 -17.00 8.50
N ALA A 148 1.28 -16.01 8.82
CA ALA A 148 1.47 -15.17 10.00
C ALA A 148 1.38 -16.02 11.28
N VAL A 149 0.32 -16.80 11.43
CA VAL A 149 0.08 -17.64 12.61
C VAL A 149 1.17 -18.72 12.78
N GLU A 150 1.51 -19.44 11.73
CA GLU A 150 2.53 -20.49 11.75
C GLU A 150 3.95 -19.97 12.04
N ASN A 151 4.22 -18.69 11.74
CA ASN A 151 5.52 -18.06 12.02
C ASN A 151 5.51 -17.19 13.27
N GLY A 152 4.51 -17.35 14.15
CA GLY A 152 4.49 -16.80 15.50
C GLY A 152 4.08 -15.34 15.56
N CYS A 153 3.26 -14.87 14.64
CA CYS A 153 2.56 -13.60 14.79
C CYS A 153 1.47 -13.77 15.87
N ASP A 154 1.41 -12.84 16.82
CA ASP A 154 0.32 -12.83 17.79
C ASP A 154 -1.02 -12.59 17.06
N PHE A 155 -2.04 -13.37 17.41
CA PHE A 155 -3.37 -13.21 16.84
C PHE A 155 -4.47 -13.60 17.85
N ASP A 156 -5.65 -13.03 17.66
CA ASP A 156 -6.87 -13.38 18.37
C ASP A 156 -7.81 -14.10 17.39
N PRO A 157 -8.04 -15.42 17.56
CA PRO A 157 -8.89 -16.16 16.61
C PRO A 157 -10.35 -15.67 16.60
N ASP A 158 -10.89 -15.23 17.74
CA ASP A 158 -12.26 -14.67 17.80
C ASP A 158 -12.34 -13.36 17.01
N ALA A 159 -11.38 -12.43 17.19
CA ALA A 159 -11.31 -11.19 16.44
C ALA A 159 -11.14 -11.41 14.93
N CYS A 160 -10.25 -12.32 14.53
CA CYS A 160 -10.08 -12.67 13.12
C CYS A 160 -11.34 -13.31 12.52
N MET A 161 -12.10 -14.10 13.30
CA MET A 161 -13.36 -14.69 12.85
C MET A 161 -14.41 -13.60 12.62
N ASP A 162 -14.57 -12.66 13.57
CA ASP A 162 -15.49 -11.52 13.44
C ASP A 162 -15.17 -10.70 12.19
N GLU A 163 -13.89 -10.40 11.94
CA GLU A 163 -13.45 -9.69 10.72
C GLU A 163 -13.79 -10.44 9.44
N ALA A 164 -13.60 -11.77 9.44
CA ALA A 164 -13.90 -12.59 8.26
C ALA A 164 -15.40 -12.65 8.00
N GLU A 165 -16.22 -12.83 9.06
CA GLU A 165 -17.71 -12.90 8.95
C GLU A 165 -18.31 -11.57 8.51
N GLU A 166 -17.82 -10.45 9.05
CA GLU A 166 -18.34 -9.11 8.72
C GLU A 166 -18.05 -8.70 7.27
N ASN A 167 -16.95 -9.20 6.69
CA ASN A 167 -16.50 -8.83 5.36
C ASN A 167 -16.74 -9.91 4.30
N ASP A 168 -17.33 -11.05 4.69
CA ASP A 168 -17.61 -12.17 3.77
C ASP A 168 -18.50 -11.72 2.60
N ASP A 169 -17.94 -11.74 1.41
CA ASP A 169 -18.62 -11.42 0.14
C ASP A 169 -19.10 -12.66 -0.63
N GLY A 170 -19.00 -13.82 0.02
CA GLY A 170 -19.32 -15.13 -0.56
C GLY A 170 -18.20 -15.73 -1.40
N SER A 171 -16.98 -15.17 -1.33
CA SER A 171 -15.82 -15.75 -2.00
C SER A 171 -15.22 -16.92 -1.22
N GLU A 172 -14.55 -17.84 -1.94
CA GLU A 172 -13.88 -18.99 -1.33
C GLU A 172 -12.80 -18.60 -0.31
N GLY A 173 -12.23 -17.40 -0.43
CA GLY A 173 -11.20 -16.89 0.47
C GLY A 173 -11.68 -16.81 1.90
N TYR A 174 -12.86 -16.25 2.15
CA TYR A 174 -13.43 -16.17 3.50
C TYR A 174 -13.84 -17.54 4.05
N GLU A 175 -14.40 -18.42 3.20
CA GLU A 175 -14.71 -19.80 3.61
C GLU A 175 -13.44 -20.52 4.10
N TRP A 176 -12.31 -20.33 3.42
CA TRP A 176 -11.04 -20.93 3.83
C TRP A 176 -10.46 -20.30 5.10
N VAL A 177 -10.58 -18.97 5.26
CA VAL A 177 -10.18 -18.26 6.48
C VAL A 177 -10.95 -18.80 7.69
N MET A 178 -12.28 -18.84 7.62
CA MET A 178 -13.12 -19.37 8.70
C MET A 178 -12.80 -20.84 8.99
N THR A 179 -12.63 -21.68 7.96
CA THR A 179 -12.22 -23.09 8.13
C THR A 179 -10.85 -23.23 8.82
N PHE A 180 -9.93 -22.31 8.55
CA PHE A 180 -8.63 -22.28 9.23
C PHE A 180 -8.79 -21.90 10.70
N LEU A 181 -9.56 -20.87 10.99
CA LEU A 181 -9.78 -20.34 12.35
C LEU A 181 -10.53 -21.32 13.27
N ASP A 182 -11.45 -22.11 12.74
CA ASP A 182 -12.17 -23.17 13.48
C ASP A 182 -11.24 -24.17 14.21
N LYS A 183 -9.96 -24.23 13.82
CA LYS A 183 -8.96 -25.09 14.50
C LYS A 183 -8.48 -24.51 15.83
N TYR A 184 -8.72 -23.23 16.06
CA TYR A 184 -8.22 -22.46 17.21
C TYR A 184 -9.33 -22.03 18.17
N LEU A 185 -10.59 -22.13 17.75
CA LEU A 185 -11.80 -21.87 18.52
C LEU A 185 -12.34 -23.18 19.15
#